data_a9b105735e0215b6f5ff2ef01e539043
#
_entry.id   a9b105735e0215b6f5ff2ef01e539043
#
_cell.length_a   1.000
_cell.length_b   1.000
_cell.length_c   1.000
_cell.angle_alpha   90.00
_cell.angle_beta   90.00
_cell.angle_gamma   90.00
#
_symmetry.space_group_name_H-M   'P 1'
#
loop_
_entity.id
_entity.type
_entity.pdbx_description
1 polymer ?
#
loop_
_entity_poly.entity_id
_entity_poly.type
_entity_poly.pdbx_seq_one_letter_code
_entity_poly.pdbx_strand_id
1 'polypeptide(L)'
;MTARFETSEPAVLRPRPRSMTRRVFLALVACIVLLGLWAWLKPETLLRGAADLWIVSDEPAPADAVAVLGGGIEYRPFAAADYYRRGLALKILVSNVGATPAERLGVLQSHVRANSEVLQKLGVPASAIEPFGDRLSDTFTEAVALHEWAVRNGAHRIMVPTDIFAARRLSWTLHHVFGNDAVTLVPAVNPPEYQRDNWWRNERGIIGFQNEVMKYLYYRLKY
;
A
#
# COMPACT_ATOMS: atom_id res chain seq x y z
N MET A 1 11.49 -70.92 -63.38
CA MET A 1 11.52 -69.42 -63.22
C MET A 1 10.20 -69.01 -62.64
N THR A 2 10.13 -68.96 -61.27
CA THR A 2 8.92 -68.77 -60.55
C THR A 2 8.98 -67.37 -59.86
N ALA A 3 8.16 -66.44 -60.34
CA ALA A 3 8.04 -65.08 -59.76
C ALA A 3 7.23 -65.11 -58.46
N ARG A 4 7.84 -64.68 -57.37
CA ARG A 4 7.18 -64.44 -56.08
C ARG A 4 6.50 -63.08 -56.12
N PHE A 5 5.20 -63.05 -55.96
CA PHE A 5 4.46 -61.84 -55.72
C PHE A 5 4.54 -61.51 -54.20
N GLU A 6 5.22 -60.41 -53.83
CA GLU A 6 5.13 -59.82 -52.49
C GLU A 6 3.82 -59.04 -52.38
N THR A 7 2.97 -59.49 -51.51
CA THR A 7 1.77 -58.75 -51.10
C THR A 7 2.16 -57.78 -50.03
N SER A 8 2.18 -56.48 -50.36
CA SER A 8 2.37 -55.38 -49.38
C SER A 8 1.12 -55.25 -48.55
N GLU A 9 1.27 -55.46 -47.22
CA GLU A 9 0.24 -55.17 -46.26
C GLU A 9 -0.10 -53.62 -46.19
N PRO A 10 -1.38 -53.25 -46.14
CA PRO A 10 -1.73 -51.84 -46.02
C PRO A 10 -1.40 -51.30 -44.60
N ALA A 11 -0.66 -50.19 -44.56
CA ALA A 11 -0.30 -49.46 -43.33
C ALA A 11 -1.56 -49.03 -42.57
N VAL A 12 -1.75 -49.61 -41.38
CA VAL A 12 -2.84 -49.23 -40.44
C VAL A 12 -2.52 -47.84 -39.88
N LEU A 13 -3.18 -46.83 -40.42
CA LEU A 13 -3.14 -45.46 -39.88
C LEU A 13 -3.77 -45.44 -38.48
N ARG A 14 -2.94 -45.38 -37.42
CA ARG A 14 -3.40 -45.19 -36.03
C ARG A 14 -4.08 -43.81 -35.91
N PRO A 15 -5.30 -43.75 -35.39
CA PRO A 15 -5.99 -42.46 -35.18
C PRO A 15 -5.20 -41.61 -34.18
N ARG A 16 -4.81 -40.40 -34.58
CA ARG A 16 -4.17 -39.40 -33.70
C ARG A 16 -5.10 -39.06 -32.56
N PRO A 17 -4.59 -38.90 -31.30
CA PRO A 17 -5.41 -38.64 -30.13
C PRO A 17 -5.88 -37.15 -30.12
N ARG A 18 -6.73 -36.76 -31.07
CA ARG A 18 -7.35 -35.44 -31.13
C ARG A 18 -8.37 -35.17 -30.04
N SER A 19 -8.79 -36.18 -29.26
CA SER A 19 -9.88 -36.05 -28.28
C SER A 19 -9.41 -35.47 -26.94
N MET A 20 -8.18 -35.71 -26.51
CA MET A 20 -7.68 -35.32 -25.19
C MET A 20 -7.35 -33.81 -25.12
N THR A 21 -6.66 -33.27 -26.12
CA THR A 21 -6.37 -31.84 -26.23
C THR A 21 -7.64 -30.99 -26.35
N ARG A 22 -8.63 -31.45 -27.12
CA ARG A 22 -9.93 -30.77 -27.24
C ARG A 22 -10.71 -30.80 -25.93
N ARG A 23 -10.70 -31.92 -25.19
CA ARG A 23 -11.38 -32.02 -23.88
C ARG A 23 -10.71 -31.10 -22.84
N VAL A 24 -9.36 -31.07 -22.78
CA VAL A 24 -8.61 -30.17 -21.91
C VAL A 24 -8.90 -28.70 -22.26
N PHE A 25 -8.90 -28.36 -23.55
CA PHE A 25 -9.24 -26.99 -23.98
C PHE A 25 -10.67 -26.60 -23.59
N LEU A 26 -11.67 -27.46 -23.83
CA LEU A 26 -13.05 -27.21 -23.43
C LEU A 26 -13.22 -27.10 -21.91
N ALA A 27 -12.50 -27.92 -21.14
CA ALA A 27 -12.50 -27.82 -19.68
C ALA A 27 -11.91 -26.49 -19.20
N LEU A 28 -10.79 -26.03 -19.80
CA LEU A 28 -10.20 -24.72 -19.48
C LEU A 28 -11.16 -23.56 -19.82
N VAL A 29 -11.81 -23.61 -20.99
CA VAL A 29 -12.80 -22.59 -21.35
C VAL A 29 -13.98 -22.62 -20.38
N ALA A 30 -14.51 -23.79 -20.03
CA ALA A 30 -15.57 -23.92 -19.04
C ALA A 30 -15.16 -23.38 -17.67
N CYS A 31 -13.95 -23.66 -17.20
CA CYS A 31 -13.40 -23.09 -15.96
C CYS A 31 -13.32 -21.56 -16.01
N ILE A 32 -12.84 -20.98 -17.11
CA ILE A 32 -12.76 -19.52 -17.27
C ILE A 32 -14.15 -18.90 -17.27
N VAL A 33 -15.11 -19.53 -17.97
CA VAL A 33 -16.51 -19.04 -17.99
C VAL A 33 -17.15 -19.14 -16.60
N LEU A 34 -16.95 -20.25 -15.89
CA LEU A 34 -17.49 -20.42 -14.53
C LEU A 34 -16.85 -19.44 -13.53
N LEU A 35 -15.53 -19.22 -13.62
CA LEU A 35 -14.83 -18.21 -12.82
C LEU A 35 -15.33 -16.79 -13.14
N GLY A 36 -15.53 -16.48 -14.41
CA GLY A 36 -16.08 -15.20 -14.85
C GLY A 36 -17.52 -14.98 -14.34
N LEU A 37 -18.35 -16.01 -14.42
CA LEU A 37 -19.70 -15.99 -13.88
C LEU A 37 -19.72 -15.83 -12.36
N TRP A 38 -18.87 -16.57 -11.65
CA TRP A 38 -18.71 -16.44 -10.20
C TRP A 38 -18.23 -15.04 -9.83
N ALA A 39 -17.25 -14.50 -10.54
CA ALA A 39 -16.74 -13.14 -10.35
C ALA A 39 -17.83 -12.09 -10.55
N TRP A 40 -18.69 -12.28 -11.53
CA TRP A 40 -19.83 -11.39 -11.82
C TRP A 40 -20.94 -11.50 -10.76
N LEU A 41 -21.20 -12.71 -10.26
CA LEU A 41 -22.23 -12.95 -9.23
C LEU A 41 -21.77 -12.56 -7.82
N LYS A 42 -20.45 -12.54 -7.57
CA LYS A 42 -19.84 -12.26 -6.25
C LYS A 42 -18.70 -11.23 -6.34
N PRO A 43 -18.94 -10.03 -6.93
CA PRO A 43 -17.89 -9.03 -7.10
C PRO A 43 -17.30 -8.55 -5.78
N GLU A 44 -18.12 -8.48 -4.73
CA GLU A 44 -17.68 -8.05 -3.39
C GLU A 44 -16.62 -9.00 -2.79
N THR A 45 -16.73 -10.30 -3.03
CA THR A 45 -15.75 -11.28 -2.54
C THR A 45 -14.39 -11.07 -3.20
N LEU A 46 -14.38 -10.79 -4.51
CA LEU A 46 -13.14 -10.48 -5.23
C LEU A 46 -12.51 -9.16 -4.76
N LEU A 47 -13.34 -8.13 -4.59
CA LEU A 47 -12.87 -6.81 -4.17
C LEU A 47 -12.35 -6.83 -2.73
N ARG A 48 -13.00 -7.58 -1.83
CA ARG A 48 -12.45 -7.85 -0.49
C ARG A 48 -11.13 -8.60 -0.58
N GLY A 49 -11.07 -9.67 -1.37
CA GLY A 49 -9.84 -10.43 -1.58
C GLY A 49 -8.70 -9.58 -2.14
N ALA A 50 -9.00 -8.65 -3.06
CA ALA A 50 -8.01 -7.69 -3.56
C ALA A 50 -7.47 -6.78 -2.44
N ALA A 51 -8.34 -6.26 -1.57
CA ALA A 51 -7.92 -5.48 -0.42
C ALA A 51 -7.09 -6.33 0.56
N ASP A 52 -7.50 -7.57 0.85
CA ASP A 52 -6.80 -8.48 1.76
C ASP A 52 -5.39 -8.82 1.28
N LEU A 53 -5.22 -9.00 -0.02
CA LEU A 53 -3.92 -9.22 -0.63
C LEU A 53 -3.05 -7.96 -0.66
N TRP A 54 -3.70 -6.78 -0.75
CA TRP A 54 -2.99 -5.52 -0.88
C TRP A 54 -2.61 -4.88 0.45
N ILE A 55 -3.51 -4.87 1.43
CA ILE A 55 -3.31 -4.21 2.71
C ILE A 55 -2.23 -4.94 3.51
N VAL A 56 -1.24 -4.20 3.95
CA VAL A 56 -0.27 -4.61 4.97
C VAL A 56 -0.42 -3.67 6.15
N SER A 57 -0.24 -4.17 7.37
CA SER A 57 -0.34 -3.36 8.58
C SER A 57 0.48 -4.00 9.68
N ASP A 58 1.31 -3.18 10.32
CA ASP A 58 1.97 -3.56 11.57
C ASP A 58 1.06 -3.19 12.74
N GLU A 59 1.17 -3.97 13.83
CA GLU A 59 0.51 -3.61 15.08
C GLU A 59 1.22 -2.43 15.75
N PRO A 60 0.47 -1.42 16.26
CA PRO A 60 1.06 -0.33 17.01
C PRO A 60 1.80 -0.84 18.25
N ALA A 61 3.07 -0.48 18.41
CA ALA A 61 3.91 -0.88 19.52
C ALA A 61 4.76 0.29 20.03
N PRO A 62 5.34 0.23 21.25
CA PRO A 62 6.18 1.29 21.77
C PRO A 62 7.29 1.68 20.78
N ALA A 63 7.42 2.98 20.53
CA ALA A 63 8.36 3.57 19.56
C ALA A 63 8.95 4.88 20.11
N ASP A 64 10.11 5.28 19.59
CA ASP A 64 10.78 6.52 19.99
C ASP A 64 9.97 7.76 19.49
N ALA A 65 9.34 7.63 18.34
CA ALA A 65 8.48 8.65 17.76
C ALA A 65 7.37 8.08 16.87
N VAL A 66 6.31 8.88 16.67
CA VAL A 66 5.32 8.67 15.61
C VAL A 66 5.50 9.75 14.56
N ALA A 67 5.60 9.38 13.28
CA ALA A 67 5.75 10.33 12.19
C ALA A 67 4.44 10.50 11.39
N VAL A 68 4.01 11.75 11.23
CA VAL A 68 2.88 12.19 10.40
C VAL A 68 3.46 12.70 9.08
N LEU A 69 3.36 11.90 8.02
CA LEU A 69 3.80 12.27 6.67
C LEU A 69 2.79 13.18 5.96
N GLY A 70 3.19 13.72 4.81
CA GLY A 70 2.38 14.62 4.00
C GLY A 70 1.06 14.02 3.53
N GLY A 71 -0.01 14.80 3.52
CA GLY A 71 -1.38 14.39 3.20
C GLY A 71 -2.09 13.71 4.37
N GLY A 72 -3.36 13.31 4.16
CA GLY A 72 -4.14 12.55 5.13
C GLY A 72 -4.39 13.24 6.47
N ILE A 73 -4.61 14.55 6.47
CA ILE A 73 -4.86 15.34 7.70
C ILE A 73 -6.10 14.86 8.47
N GLU A 74 -7.04 14.21 7.79
CA GLU A 74 -8.27 13.69 8.40
C GLU A 74 -8.07 12.37 9.18
N TYR A 75 -6.89 11.72 9.10
CA TYR A 75 -6.68 10.44 9.81
C TYR A 75 -5.28 10.28 10.41
N ARG A 76 -4.20 10.73 9.75
CA ARG A 76 -2.82 10.54 10.25
C ARG A 76 -2.56 11.20 11.59
N PRO A 77 -2.85 12.51 11.80
CA PRO A 77 -2.65 13.15 13.09
C PRO A 77 -3.57 12.58 14.18
N PHE A 78 -4.76 12.08 13.82
CA PHE A 78 -5.67 11.44 14.78
C PHE A 78 -5.08 10.11 15.29
N ALA A 79 -4.54 9.28 14.40
CA ALA A 79 -3.86 8.05 14.80
C ALA A 79 -2.60 8.35 15.63
N ALA A 80 -1.79 9.34 15.22
CA ALA A 80 -0.60 9.76 15.96
C ALA A 80 -0.94 10.26 17.37
N ALA A 81 -2.00 11.08 17.51
CA ALA A 81 -2.47 11.53 18.81
C ALA A 81 -2.99 10.39 19.70
N ASP A 82 -3.66 9.38 19.11
CA ASP A 82 -4.09 8.19 19.84
C ASP A 82 -2.89 7.40 20.37
N TYR A 83 -1.87 7.15 19.54
CA TYR A 83 -0.67 6.46 19.97
C TYR A 83 0.10 7.22 21.04
N TYR A 84 0.18 8.55 20.93
CA TYR A 84 0.75 9.41 21.96
C TYR A 84 0.01 9.27 23.28
N ARG A 85 -1.33 9.40 23.30
CA ARG A 85 -2.16 9.28 24.50
C ARG A 85 -2.09 7.90 25.16
N ARG A 86 -1.88 6.85 24.36
CA ARG A 86 -1.65 5.49 24.84
C ARG A 86 -0.22 5.28 25.38
N GLY A 87 0.62 6.30 25.33
CA GLY A 87 2.02 6.20 25.79
C GLY A 87 2.91 5.35 24.89
N LEU A 88 2.48 5.07 23.65
CA LEU A 88 3.27 4.29 22.69
C LEU A 88 4.42 5.10 22.09
N ALA A 89 4.35 6.44 22.13
CA ALA A 89 5.45 7.31 21.75
C ALA A 89 5.35 8.62 22.54
N LEU A 90 6.50 9.24 22.86
CA LEU A 90 6.57 10.50 23.58
C LEU A 90 6.77 11.72 22.67
N LYS A 91 6.99 11.49 21.38
CA LYS A 91 7.25 12.52 20.37
C LYS A 91 6.45 12.25 19.10
N ILE A 92 5.91 13.30 18.49
CA ILE A 92 5.25 13.26 17.19
C ILE A 92 6.02 14.13 16.21
N LEU A 93 6.46 13.52 15.12
CA LEU A 93 7.17 14.18 14.03
C LEU A 93 6.17 14.56 12.94
N VAL A 94 6.23 15.80 12.45
CA VAL A 94 5.36 16.29 11.38
C VAL A 94 6.22 16.66 10.18
N SER A 95 5.95 16.03 9.03
CA SER A 95 6.67 16.25 7.78
C SER A 95 6.56 17.71 7.31
N ASN A 96 7.71 18.36 7.04
CA ASN A 96 7.77 19.69 6.48
C ASN A 96 7.77 19.60 4.94
N VAL A 97 6.58 19.38 4.37
CA VAL A 97 6.39 19.29 2.92
C VAL A 97 6.50 20.65 2.25
N GLY A 98 6.88 20.65 0.97
CA GLY A 98 6.99 21.85 0.17
C GLY A 98 5.68 22.64 0.09
N ALA A 99 5.73 23.94 0.34
CA ALA A 99 4.55 24.80 0.35
C ALA A 99 3.86 24.85 -1.03
N THR A 100 2.56 24.65 -1.05
CA THR A 100 1.72 24.84 -2.23
C THR A 100 1.63 26.34 -2.63
N PRO A 101 1.21 26.67 -3.87
CA PRO A 101 0.98 28.06 -4.24
C PRO A 101 0.03 28.83 -3.29
N ALA A 102 -1.04 28.17 -2.83
CA ALA A 102 -2.01 28.77 -1.92
C ALA A 102 -1.44 29.02 -0.50
N GLU A 103 -0.58 28.14 -0.02
CA GLU A 103 0.16 28.34 1.23
C GLU A 103 1.15 29.50 1.13
N ARG A 104 1.87 29.62 0.01
CA ARG A 104 2.78 30.76 -0.24
C ARG A 104 2.07 32.11 -0.31
N LEU A 105 0.82 32.12 -0.76
CA LEU A 105 -0.04 33.32 -0.75
C LEU A 105 -0.68 33.60 0.61
N GLY A 106 -0.50 32.71 1.59
CA GLY A 106 -1.11 32.84 2.93
C GLY A 106 -2.62 32.54 2.94
N VAL A 107 -3.18 31.98 1.87
CA VAL A 107 -4.60 31.56 1.78
C VAL A 107 -4.86 30.27 2.56
N LEU A 108 -3.88 29.36 2.55
CA LEU A 108 -3.91 28.11 3.32
C LEU A 108 -2.79 28.09 4.35
N GLN A 109 -3.03 27.38 5.44
CA GLN A 109 -1.97 27.10 6.41
C GLN A 109 -0.99 26.08 5.85
N SER A 110 0.29 26.15 6.28
CA SER A 110 1.27 25.12 5.94
C SER A 110 0.88 23.78 6.55
N HIS A 111 1.33 22.70 5.90
CA HIS A 111 1.08 21.33 6.38
C HIS A 111 1.50 21.13 7.84
N VAL A 112 2.68 21.60 8.21
CA VAL A 112 3.18 21.52 9.60
C VAL A 112 2.22 22.22 10.56
N ARG A 113 1.82 23.46 10.24
CA ARG A 113 0.94 24.23 11.12
C ARG A 113 -0.43 23.56 11.27
N ALA A 114 -1.05 23.16 10.16
CA ALA A 114 -2.36 22.51 10.20
C ALA A 114 -2.35 21.22 11.01
N ASN A 115 -1.36 20.32 10.78
CA ASN A 115 -1.26 19.09 11.57
C ASN A 115 -0.93 19.35 13.04
N SER A 116 -0.06 20.33 13.34
CA SER A 116 0.27 20.70 14.73
C SER A 116 -0.95 21.23 15.47
N GLU A 117 -1.78 22.04 14.83
CA GLU A 117 -3.04 22.53 15.42
C GLU A 117 -4.02 21.38 15.68
N VAL A 118 -4.17 20.43 14.76
CA VAL A 118 -5.00 19.23 14.96
C VAL A 118 -4.48 18.44 16.17
N LEU A 119 -3.19 18.14 16.21
CA LEU A 119 -2.56 17.39 17.31
C LEU A 119 -2.76 18.08 18.66
N GLN A 120 -2.57 19.40 18.74
CA GLN A 120 -2.77 20.18 19.97
C GLN A 120 -4.24 20.14 20.43
N LYS A 121 -5.19 20.28 19.49
CA LYS A 121 -6.63 20.15 19.81
C LYS A 121 -7.00 18.73 20.28
N LEU A 122 -6.24 17.71 19.89
CA LEU A 122 -6.37 16.33 20.37
C LEU A 122 -5.64 16.07 21.70
N GLY A 123 -5.07 17.12 22.32
CA GLY A 123 -4.42 17.04 23.63
C GLY A 123 -2.93 16.74 23.61
N VAL A 124 -2.27 16.77 22.46
CA VAL A 124 -0.81 16.62 22.36
C VAL A 124 -0.16 17.97 22.70
N PRO A 125 0.75 18.05 23.68
CA PRO A 125 1.42 19.32 24.01
C PRO A 125 2.36 19.74 22.87
N ALA A 126 2.47 21.05 22.64
CA ALA A 126 3.33 21.60 21.58
C ALA A 126 4.80 21.13 21.70
N SER A 127 5.28 20.91 22.92
CA SER A 127 6.64 20.43 23.19
C SER A 127 6.90 18.98 22.72
N ALA A 128 5.84 18.20 22.49
CA ALA A 128 5.94 16.84 21.95
C ALA A 128 5.85 16.79 20.42
N ILE A 129 5.59 17.93 19.77
CA ILE A 129 5.43 18.01 18.30
C ILE A 129 6.68 18.66 17.72
N GLU A 130 7.33 17.96 16.78
CA GLU A 130 8.55 18.40 16.12
C GLU A 130 8.44 18.28 14.59
N PRO A 131 8.69 19.36 13.82
CA PRO A 131 8.77 19.24 12.37
C PRO A 131 10.08 18.53 11.96
N PHE A 132 10.03 17.72 10.88
CA PHE A 132 11.22 17.10 10.29
C PHE A 132 11.29 17.32 8.78
N GLY A 133 12.52 17.31 8.25
CA GLY A 133 12.81 17.57 6.85
C GLY A 133 12.64 19.04 6.44
N ASP A 134 12.89 19.33 5.18
CA ASP A 134 12.68 20.65 4.57
C ASP A 134 12.18 20.49 3.13
N ARG A 135 11.05 21.12 2.82
CA ARG A 135 10.41 21.14 1.49
C ARG A 135 10.29 19.78 0.83
N LEU A 136 9.90 18.78 1.60
CA LEU A 136 9.73 17.40 1.14
C LEU A 136 8.62 17.33 0.07
N SER A 137 8.81 16.49 -0.95
CA SER A 137 7.94 16.48 -2.14
C SER A 137 7.18 15.17 -2.35
N ASP A 138 7.68 14.08 -1.81
CA ASP A 138 7.11 12.74 -1.99
C ASP A 138 7.51 11.81 -0.83
N THR A 139 6.91 10.63 -0.79
CA THR A 139 7.13 9.67 0.30
C THR A 139 8.58 9.19 0.39
N PHE A 140 9.32 9.16 -0.71
CA PHE A 140 10.73 8.75 -0.67
C PHE A 140 11.59 9.81 0.02
N THR A 141 11.42 11.07 -0.34
CA THR A 141 12.14 12.19 0.32
C THR A 141 11.75 12.33 1.78
N GLU A 142 10.49 12.06 2.14
CA GLU A 142 10.04 11.99 3.52
C GLU A 142 10.69 10.85 4.29
N ALA A 143 10.82 9.66 3.69
CA ALA A 143 11.49 8.52 4.29
C ALA A 143 12.97 8.79 4.54
N VAL A 144 13.67 9.42 3.58
CA VAL A 144 15.08 9.82 3.73
C VAL A 144 15.25 10.82 4.88
N ALA A 145 14.44 11.88 4.92
CA ALA A 145 14.51 12.88 5.99
C ALA A 145 14.15 12.29 7.37
N LEU A 146 13.24 11.33 7.41
CA LEU A 146 12.87 10.61 8.64
C LEU A 146 14.01 9.70 9.12
N HIS A 147 14.69 9.02 8.22
CA HIS A 147 15.88 8.22 8.52
C HIS A 147 17.00 9.11 9.06
N GLU A 148 17.29 10.23 8.41
CA GLU A 148 18.28 11.19 8.92
C GLU A 148 17.93 11.70 10.32
N TRP A 149 16.64 11.96 10.58
CA TRP A 149 16.18 12.33 11.91
C TRP A 149 16.44 11.19 12.92
N ALA A 150 16.12 9.95 12.55
CA ALA A 150 16.33 8.78 13.39
C ALA A 150 17.80 8.62 13.79
N VAL A 151 18.70 8.69 12.81
CA VAL A 151 20.15 8.58 13.05
C VAL A 151 20.66 9.68 13.97
N ARG A 152 20.26 10.95 13.72
CA ARG A 152 20.68 12.08 14.57
C ARG A 152 20.19 12.00 16.00
N ASN A 153 19.03 11.37 16.23
CA ASN A 153 18.42 11.26 17.56
C ASN A 153 18.63 9.90 18.23
N GLY A 154 19.35 8.97 17.59
CA GLY A 154 19.54 7.61 18.11
C GLY A 154 18.22 6.84 18.25
N ALA A 155 17.25 7.09 17.38
CA ALA A 155 15.96 6.42 17.42
C ALA A 155 16.07 5.02 16.78
N HIS A 156 15.56 4.02 17.49
CA HIS A 156 15.59 2.62 17.08
C HIS A 156 14.25 2.10 16.54
N ARG A 157 13.16 2.79 16.84
CA ARG A 157 11.82 2.41 16.35
C ARG A 157 10.97 3.65 16.08
N ILE A 158 10.37 3.70 14.89
CA ILE A 158 9.49 4.77 14.49
C ILE A 158 8.17 4.19 13.97
N MET A 159 7.04 4.72 14.42
CA MET A 159 5.72 4.42 13.87
C MET A 159 5.33 5.45 12.82
N VAL A 160 4.76 5.00 11.71
CA VAL A 160 4.31 5.86 10.60
C VAL A 160 2.91 5.45 10.15
N PRO A 161 1.85 5.94 10.83
CA PRO A 161 0.47 5.61 10.46
C PRO A 161 0.12 6.17 9.07
N THR A 162 -0.59 5.37 8.28
CA THR A 162 -1.04 5.77 6.96
C THR A 162 -2.36 5.08 6.59
N ASP A 163 -2.99 5.47 5.47
CA ASP A 163 -4.20 4.78 5.04
C ASP A 163 -3.91 3.34 4.59
N ILE A 164 -4.99 2.52 4.62
CA ILE A 164 -4.92 1.08 4.37
C ILE A 164 -4.30 0.73 3.02
N PHE A 165 -4.44 1.56 1.98
CA PHE A 165 -3.90 1.25 0.66
C PHE A 165 -2.49 1.79 0.44
N ALA A 166 -2.12 2.89 1.10
CA ALA A 166 -0.76 3.44 1.04
C ALA A 166 0.25 2.64 1.88
N ALA A 167 -0.22 1.84 2.84
CA ALA A 167 0.62 1.13 3.79
C ALA A 167 1.66 0.23 3.11
N ARG A 168 1.30 -0.51 2.06
CA ARG A 168 2.22 -1.37 1.30
C ARG A 168 3.37 -0.58 0.68
N ARG A 169 3.08 0.54 0.01
CA ARG A 169 4.09 1.38 -0.60
C ARG A 169 4.97 2.04 0.44
N LEU A 170 4.36 2.56 1.51
CA LEU A 170 5.10 3.19 2.60
C LEU A 170 6.02 2.20 3.31
N SER A 171 5.52 1.02 3.69
CA SER A 171 6.31 -0.04 4.33
C SER A 171 7.52 -0.42 3.48
N TRP A 172 7.31 -0.65 2.17
CA TRP A 172 8.42 -0.93 1.26
C TRP A 172 9.43 0.24 1.18
N THR A 173 8.95 1.49 1.08
CA THR A 173 9.81 2.66 0.98
C THR A 173 10.65 2.85 2.24
N LEU A 174 10.04 2.74 3.41
CA LEU A 174 10.74 2.84 4.69
C LEU A 174 11.78 1.72 4.85
N HIS A 175 11.40 0.48 4.55
CA HIS A 175 12.34 -0.64 4.60
C HIS A 175 13.53 -0.45 3.63
N HIS A 176 13.27 0.07 2.44
CA HIS A 176 14.31 0.36 1.46
C HIS A 176 15.29 1.44 1.92
N VAL A 177 14.79 2.49 2.59
CA VAL A 177 15.60 3.64 3.05
C VAL A 177 16.31 3.35 4.38
N PHE A 178 15.63 2.71 5.34
CA PHE A 178 16.16 2.46 6.67
C PHE A 178 17.06 1.22 6.75
N GLY A 179 16.86 0.25 5.86
CA GLY A 179 17.58 -1.03 5.94
C GLY A 179 17.43 -1.66 7.32
N ASN A 180 18.55 -1.78 8.04
CA ASN A 180 18.60 -2.33 9.39
C ASN A 180 18.89 -1.28 10.49
N ASP A 181 18.92 0.02 10.14
CA ASP A 181 19.35 1.06 11.08
C ASP A 181 18.30 1.33 12.17
N ALA A 182 17.02 1.18 11.83
CA ALA A 182 15.91 1.26 12.78
C ALA A 182 14.71 0.43 12.33
N VAL A 183 13.87 0.02 13.28
CA VAL A 183 12.60 -0.64 13.01
C VAL A 183 11.54 0.39 12.65
N THR A 184 10.92 0.24 11.49
CA THR A 184 9.78 1.05 11.07
C THR A 184 8.50 0.25 11.16
N LEU A 185 7.49 0.76 11.86
CA LEU A 185 6.16 0.18 11.97
C LEU A 185 5.18 1.05 11.17
N VAL A 186 4.39 0.42 10.32
CA VAL A 186 3.40 1.09 9.47
C VAL A 186 1.99 0.60 9.80
N PRO A 187 1.37 1.12 10.87
CA PRO A 187 -0.02 0.83 11.16
C PRO A 187 -0.94 1.39 10.08
N ALA A 188 -1.75 0.54 9.47
CA ALA A 188 -2.75 0.95 8.50
C ALA A 188 -4.01 1.45 9.21
N VAL A 189 -4.48 2.63 8.82
CA VAL A 189 -5.64 3.33 9.40
C VAL A 189 -6.71 3.45 8.32
N ASN A 190 -7.97 3.24 8.68
CA ASN A 190 -9.07 3.53 7.78
C ASN A 190 -9.25 5.05 7.65
N PRO A 191 -9.27 5.59 6.43
CA PRO A 191 -9.76 6.95 6.20
C PRO A 191 -11.26 7.07 6.57
N PRO A 192 -11.77 8.29 6.84
CA PRO A 192 -13.18 8.47 7.22
C PRO A 192 -14.17 7.98 6.17
N GLU A 193 -13.78 8.03 4.90
CA GLU A 193 -14.69 7.80 3.77
C GLU A 193 -14.88 6.34 3.41
N TYR A 194 -13.90 5.47 3.71
CA TYR A 194 -13.96 4.06 3.32
C TYR A 194 -13.16 3.17 4.27
N GLN A 195 -13.51 1.87 4.21
CA GLN A 195 -12.88 0.81 4.97
C GLN A 195 -12.53 -0.36 4.04
N ARG A 196 -11.77 -1.33 4.54
CA ARG A 196 -11.35 -2.53 3.83
C ARG A 196 -12.50 -3.28 3.14
N ASP A 197 -13.68 -3.30 3.74
CA ASP A 197 -14.82 -4.12 3.29
C ASP A 197 -15.88 -3.33 2.51
N ASN A 198 -15.67 -2.03 2.25
CA ASN A 198 -16.61 -1.18 1.52
C ASN A 198 -15.95 -0.19 0.53
N TRP A 199 -14.62 -0.21 0.38
CA TRP A 199 -13.86 0.75 -0.42
C TRP A 199 -14.36 0.90 -1.86
N TRP A 200 -14.85 -0.18 -2.47
CA TRP A 200 -15.37 -0.17 -3.84
C TRP A 200 -16.74 0.50 -4.00
N ARG A 201 -17.43 0.80 -2.88
CA ARG A 201 -18.69 1.53 -2.85
C ARG A 201 -18.51 3.03 -2.74
N ASN A 202 -17.27 3.49 -2.62
CA ASN A 202 -16.91 4.89 -2.44
C ASN A 202 -15.89 5.30 -3.51
N GLU A 203 -16.14 6.42 -4.19
CA GLU A 203 -15.26 6.96 -5.21
C GLU A 203 -13.83 7.17 -4.71
N ARG A 204 -13.66 7.75 -3.51
CA ARG A 204 -12.34 7.97 -2.90
C ARG A 204 -11.64 6.65 -2.60
N GLY A 205 -12.36 5.60 -2.20
CA GLY A 205 -11.81 4.27 -1.99
C GLY A 205 -11.29 3.65 -3.29
N ILE A 206 -12.07 3.73 -4.39
CA ILE A 206 -11.65 3.24 -5.71
C ILE A 206 -10.40 3.98 -6.19
N ILE A 207 -10.43 5.32 -6.15
CA ILE A 207 -9.31 6.18 -6.56
C ILE A 207 -8.09 5.91 -5.66
N GLY A 208 -8.29 5.78 -4.34
CA GLY A 208 -7.24 5.49 -3.37
C GLY A 208 -6.53 4.18 -3.68
N PHE A 209 -7.28 3.09 -3.85
CA PHE A 209 -6.73 1.78 -4.21
C PHE A 209 -5.96 1.83 -5.53
N GLN A 210 -6.59 2.33 -6.59
CA GLN A 210 -5.99 2.42 -7.92
C GLN A 210 -4.71 3.25 -7.92
N ASN A 211 -4.73 4.43 -7.30
CA ASN A 211 -3.57 5.32 -7.22
C ASN A 211 -2.41 4.68 -6.46
N GLU A 212 -2.69 3.98 -5.35
CA GLU A 212 -1.62 3.38 -4.57
C GLU A 212 -1.01 2.14 -5.25
N VAL A 213 -1.79 1.37 -6.02
CA VAL A 213 -1.24 0.33 -6.91
C VAL A 213 -0.27 0.94 -7.93
N MET A 214 -0.68 2.00 -8.63
CA MET A 214 0.15 2.66 -9.63
C MET A 214 1.40 3.30 -9.02
N LYS A 215 1.26 4.00 -7.89
CA LYS A 215 2.40 4.58 -7.17
C LYS A 215 3.36 3.51 -6.67
N TYR A 216 2.87 2.39 -6.16
CA TYR A 216 3.72 1.29 -5.70
C TYR A 216 4.58 0.74 -6.85
N LEU A 217 3.97 0.47 -8.01
CA LEU A 217 4.72 0.04 -9.20
C LEU A 217 5.76 1.08 -9.63
N TYR A 218 5.38 2.36 -9.67
CA TYR A 218 6.30 3.44 -9.99
C TYR A 218 7.50 3.50 -9.03
N TYR A 219 7.25 3.35 -7.71
CA TYR A 219 8.32 3.36 -6.70
C TYR A 219 9.26 2.18 -6.86
N ARG A 220 8.72 0.98 -7.11
CA ARG A 220 9.50 -0.24 -7.34
C ARG A 220 10.36 -0.20 -8.62
N LEU A 221 9.99 0.63 -9.58
CA LEU A 221 10.73 0.81 -10.84
C LEU A 221 11.74 1.96 -10.77
N LYS A 222 11.45 2.97 -9.95
CA LYS A 222 12.27 4.19 -9.88
C LYS A 222 13.39 4.08 -8.84
N TYR A 223 13.11 3.44 -7.73
CA TYR A 223 14.00 3.30 -6.57
C TYR A 223 14.34 1.83 -6.31
#